data_bdaaa530484161aa2fd8c4396d2c2e1f
#
_entry.id   bdaaa530484161aa2fd8c4396d2c2e1f
#
_cell.length_a   1.000
_cell.length_b   1.000
_cell.length_c   1.000
_cell.angle_alpha   90.00
_cell.angle_beta   90.00
_cell.angle_gamma   90.00
#
_symmetry.space_group_name_H-M   'P 1'
#
loop_
_entity.id
_entity.type
_entity.pdbx_description
1 polymer ?
#
loop_
_entity_poly.entity_id
_entity_poly.type
_entity_poly.pdbx_seq_one_letter_code
_entity_poly.pdbx_strand_id
1 'polypeptide(L)'
;MTQDSISITGLGILCAIGNDADSVLDSLRKGVSGIHRMRYLSSKHDDLPVGEVQLSEDQMKAILGIDNPKPMSRTTLMGAIAIRQALQHAGIEDVTGK
;
A
#
# COMPACT_ATOMS: atom_id res chain seq x y z
N MET A 1 23.68 -24.00 -21.21
CA MET A 1 23.09 -23.93 -19.87
C MET A 1 21.72 -23.30 -19.93
N THR A 2 20.79 -23.91 -19.27
CA THR A 2 19.45 -23.34 -19.18
C THR A 2 19.38 -22.43 -17.97
N GLN A 3 18.93 -21.23 -18.19
CA GLN A 3 18.71 -20.27 -17.15
C GLN A 3 17.22 -20.18 -16.89
N ASP A 4 16.81 -20.43 -15.66
CA ASP A 4 15.44 -20.16 -15.29
C ASP A 4 15.29 -18.65 -15.10
N SER A 5 14.44 -18.07 -15.93
CA SER A 5 14.14 -16.63 -15.86
C SER A 5 12.99 -16.39 -14.92
N ILE A 6 13.18 -15.47 -14.01
CA ILE A 6 12.11 -15.00 -13.13
C ILE A 6 11.77 -13.58 -13.55
N SER A 7 10.51 -13.38 -13.89
CA SER A 7 10.03 -12.08 -14.33
C SER A 7 9.07 -11.49 -13.30
N ILE A 8 9.20 -10.20 -13.07
CA ILE A 8 8.22 -9.47 -12.28
C ILE A 8 7.13 -8.99 -13.24
N THR A 9 5.93 -9.56 -13.13
CA THR A 9 4.83 -9.25 -14.03
C THR A 9 3.88 -8.20 -13.49
N GLY A 10 4.00 -7.85 -12.22
CA GLY A 10 3.20 -6.82 -11.61
C GLY A 10 3.79 -6.40 -10.29
N LEU A 11 3.48 -5.19 -9.87
CA LEU A 11 3.89 -4.68 -8.57
C LEU A 11 2.78 -3.85 -7.95
N GLY A 12 2.80 -3.78 -6.63
CA GLY A 12 1.92 -2.93 -5.86
C GLY A 12 2.72 -2.22 -4.80
N ILE A 13 2.35 -0.98 -4.50
CA ILE A 13 3.06 -0.19 -3.52
C ILE A 13 2.07 0.70 -2.77
N LEU A 14 2.33 0.86 -1.48
CA LEU A 14 1.58 1.75 -0.62
C LEU A 14 2.57 2.35 0.36
N CYS A 15 2.77 3.65 0.28
CA CYS A 15 3.77 4.31 1.12
C CYS A 15 3.38 5.76 1.40
N ALA A 16 4.28 6.49 2.07
CA ALA A 16 4.00 7.84 2.55
C ALA A 16 3.76 8.85 1.42
N ILE A 17 4.25 8.59 0.21
CA ILE A 17 4.15 9.53 -0.91
C ILE A 17 3.19 9.08 -2.00
N GLY A 18 2.51 7.96 -1.82
CA GLY A 18 1.51 7.53 -2.78
C GLY A 18 0.88 6.20 -2.42
N ASN A 19 -0.29 5.97 -2.97
CA ASN A 19 -1.10 4.79 -2.68
C ASN A 19 -1.07 3.76 -3.82
N ASP A 20 -0.33 4.04 -4.87
CA ASP A 20 -0.08 3.11 -5.98
C ASP A 20 1.21 3.52 -6.69
N ALA A 21 1.63 2.70 -7.66
CA ALA A 21 2.89 2.93 -8.37
C ALA A 21 2.89 4.25 -9.13
N ASP A 22 1.79 4.59 -9.76
CA ASP A 22 1.70 5.82 -10.56
C ASP A 22 1.81 7.07 -9.68
N SER A 23 1.11 7.08 -8.55
CA SER A 23 1.17 8.23 -7.64
C SER A 23 2.53 8.35 -6.95
N VAL A 24 3.18 7.23 -6.64
CA VAL A 24 4.53 7.24 -6.09
C VAL A 24 5.52 7.81 -7.11
N LEU A 25 5.43 7.37 -8.35
CA LEU A 25 6.30 7.87 -9.42
C LEU A 25 6.11 9.37 -9.63
N ASP A 26 4.87 9.83 -9.64
CA ASP A 26 4.56 11.25 -9.79
C ASP A 26 5.16 12.06 -8.64
N SER A 27 5.02 11.58 -7.41
CA SER A 27 5.60 12.24 -6.24
C SER A 27 7.12 12.30 -6.31
N LEU A 28 7.76 11.24 -6.78
CA LEU A 28 9.21 11.22 -6.94
C LEU A 28 9.66 12.25 -7.98
N ARG A 29 8.94 12.37 -9.09
CA ARG A 29 9.23 13.35 -10.13
C ARG A 29 9.08 14.79 -9.63
N LYS A 30 8.12 15.02 -8.77
CA LYS A 30 7.83 16.34 -8.20
C LYS A 30 8.65 16.66 -6.96
N GLY A 31 9.37 15.68 -6.41
CA GLY A 31 10.14 15.87 -5.19
C GLY A 31 9.28 16.04 -3.95
N VAL A 32 8.12 15.40 -3.91
CA VAL A 32 7.19 15.49 -2.78
C VAL A 32 7.74 14.72 -1.59
N SER A 33 7.71 15.34 -0.40
CA SER A 33 8.07 14.67 0.85
C SER A 33 6.84 14.05 1.49
N GLY A 34 6.99 12.81 1.95
CA GLY A 34 5.96 12.13 2.73
C GLY A 34 6.17 12.24 4.24
N ILE A 35 7.10 13.08 4.68
CA ILE A 35 7.42 13.24 6.10
C ILE A 35 6.54 14.33 6.68
N HIS A 36 5.70 13.96 7.63
CA HIS A 36 4.73 14.87 8.26
C HIS A 36 4.55 14.50 9.72
N ARG A 37 3.78 15.32 10.44
CA ARG A 37 3.32 14.94 11.77
C ARG A 37 2.35 13.76 11.63
N MET A 38 2.29 12.94 12.67
CA MET A 38 1.38 11.79 12.68
C MET A 38 -0.07 12.24 12.52
N ARG A 39 -0.78 11.62 11.60
CA ARG A 39 -2.22 11.83 11.39
C ARG A 39 -3.01 10.57 11.68
N TYR A 40 -2.44 9.42 11.37
CA TYR A 40 -3.13 8.12 11.42
C TYR A 40 -2.54 7.21 12.49
N LEU A 41 -1.26 7.36 12.77
CA LEU A 41 -0.60 6.62 13.83
C LEU A 41 -0.80 7.34 15.17
N SER A 42 -0.82 6.56 16.24
CA SER A 42 -0.96 7.08 17.58
C SER A 42 0.26 6.70 18.40
N SER A 43 0.93 7.68 18.97
CA SER A 43 2.14 7.45 19.75
C SER A 43 2.33 8.59 20.75
N LYS A 44 3.06 8.29 21.81
CA LYS A 44 3.48 9.32 22.77
C LYS A 44 4.43 10.34 22.14
N HIS A 45 5.04 9.96 21.03
CA HIS A 45 6.01 10.81 20.32
C HIS A 45 5.37 11.44 19.08
N ASP A 46 4.16 11.95 19.23
CA ASP A 46 3.39 12.53 18.11
C ASP A 46 3.98 13.84 17.58
N ASP A 47 4.96 14.41 18.29
CA ASP A 47 5.72 15.59 17.84
C ASP A 47 6.83 15.25 16.85
N LEU A 48 7.14 13.96 16.67
CA LEU A 48 8.17 13.53 15.72
C LEU A 48 7.61 13.44 14.31
N PRO A 49 8.36 13.93 13.31
CA PRO A 49 7.97 13.71 11.91
C PRO A 49 8.08 12.23 11.53
N VAL A 50 7.10 11.75 10.78
CA VAL A 50 7.07 10.35 10.34
C VAL A 50 6.62 10.28 8.89
N GLY A 51 7.00 9.19 8.24
CA GLY A 51 6.52 8.87 6.90
C GLY A 51 5.43 7.80 6.98
N GLU A 52 4.21 8.20 7.18
CA GLU A 52 3.10 7.25 7.29
C GLU A 52 2.29 7.20 6.01
N VAL A 53 1.69 6.04 5.74
CA VAL A 53 0.71 5.90 4.66
C VAL A 53 -0.48 6.80 4.95
N GLN A 54 -0.89 7.59 3.96
CA GLN A 54 -1.92 8.62 4.12
C GLN A 54 -3.33 8.04 3.97
N LEU A 55 -3.59 6.95 4.67
CA LEU A 55 -4.90 6.29 4.72
C LEU A 55 -5.18 5.84 6.13
N SER A 56 -6.41 6.05 6.57
CA SER A 56 -6.88 5.47 7.83
C SER A 56 -7.24 4.00 7.63
N GLU A 57 -7.41 3.26 8.73
CA GLU A 57 -7.86 1.88 8.66
C GLU A 57 -9.21 1.77 7.96
N ASP A 58 -10.12 2.69 8.25
CA ASP A 58 -11.45 2.69 7.61
C ASP A 58 -11.35 2.91 6.11
N GLN A 59 -10.48 3.82 5.68
CA GLN A 59 -10.24 4.06 4.26
C GLN A 59 -9.66 2.83 3.58
N MET A 60 -8.72 2.14 4.22
CA MET A 60 -8.13 0.93 3.68
C MET A 60 -9.14 -0.20 3.58
N LYS A 61 -10.00 -0.36 4.58
CA LYS A 61 -11.09 -1.34 4.52
C LYS A 61 -12.04 -1.05 3.37
N ALA A 62 -12.34 0.23 3.13
CA ALA A 62 -13.21 0.63 2.03
C ALA A 62 -12.59 0.27 0.67
N ILE A 63 -11.29 0.49 0.51
CA ILE A 63 -10.57 0.14 -0.72
C ILE A 63 -10.63 -1.36 -0.98
N LEU A 64 -10.49 -2.17 0.08
CA LEU A 64 -10.52 -3.63 -0.03
C LEU A 64 -11.93 -4.21 -0.09
N GLY A 65 -12.94 -3.40 0.14
CA GLY A 65 -14.33 -3.88 0.19
C GLY A 65 -14.62 -4.72 1.43
N ILE A 66 -13.89 -4.50 2.51
CA ILE A 66 -14.09 -5.22 3.77
C ILE A 66 -15.16 -4.50 4.60
N ASP A 67 -16.22 -5.23 4.90
CA ASP A 67 -17.36 -4.71 5.64
C ASP A 67 -17.39 -5.19 7.09
N ASN A 68 -16.31 -5.79 7.54
CA ASN A 68 -16.20 -6.37 8.87
C ASN A 68 -15.91 -5.27 9.89
N PRO A 69 -16.73 -5.10 10.95
CA PRO A 69 -16.47 -4.09 11.96
C PRO A 69 -15.31 -4.41 12.89
N LYS A 70 -14.78 -5.64 12.85
CA LYS A 70 -13.65 -6.01 13.71
C LYS A 70 -12.40 -5.21 13.36
N PRO A 71 -11.64 -4.76 14.36
CA PRO A 71 -10.39 -4.08 14.08
C PRO A 71 -9.40 -5.01 13.36
N MET A 72 -8.72 -4.46 12.38
CA MET A 72 -7.66 -5.17 11.67
C MET A 72 -6.39 -4.34 11.79
N SER A 73 -5.25 -5.02 11.86
CA SER A 73 -4.00 -4.30 11.97
C SER A 73 -3.74 -3.48 10.70
N ARG A 74 -3.15 -2.33 10.88
CA ARG A 74 -2.77 -1.45 9.79
C ARG A 74 -1.84 -2.14 8.80
N THR A 75 -0.89 -2.92 9.32
CA THR A 75 0.05 -3.70 8.49
C THR A 75 -0.68 -4.71 7.61
N THR A 76 -1.67 -5.42 8.16
CA THR A 76 -2.46 -6.38 7.39
C THR A 76 -3.20 -5.70 6.25
N LEU A 77 -3.84 -4.55 6.52
CA LEU A 77 -4.58 -3.81 5.51
C LEU A 77 -3.66 -3.28 4.41
N MET A 78 -2.52 -2.74 4.79
CA MET A 78 -1.53 -2.23 3.83
C MET A 78 -0.99 -3.34 2.94
N GLY A 79 -0.65 -4.49 3.54
CA GLY A 79 -0.19 -5.65 2.78
C GLY A 79 -1.22 -6.15 1.78
N ALA A 80 -2.47 -6.23 2.20
CA ALA A 80 -3.57 -6.67 1.33
C ALA A 80 -3.76 -5.73 0.15
N ILE A 81 -3.69 -4.42 0.37
CA ILE A 81 -3.82 -3.44 -0.71
C ILE A 81 -2.66 -3.59 -1.70
N ALA A 82 -1.43 -3.70 -1.21
CA ALA A 82 -0.26 -3.83 -2.07
C ALA A 82 -0.32 -5.12 -2.90
N ILE A 83 -0.71 -6.24 -2.30
CA ILE A 83 -0.85 -7.51 -3.01
C ILE A 83 -1.93 -7.39 -4.09
N ARG A 84 -3.06 -6.79 -3.76
CA ARG A 84 -4.15 -6.60 -4.71
C ARG A 84 -3.69 -5.77 -5.92
N GLN A 85 -2.96 -4.70 -5.68
CA GLN A 85 -2.39 -3.88 -6.76
C GLN A 85 -1.46 -4.70 -7.65
N ALA A 86 -0.58 -5.49 -7.05
CA ALA A 86 0.37 -6.31 -7.80
C ALA A 86 -0.35 -7.32 -8.69
N LEU A 87 -1.39 -7.96 -8.16
CA LEU A 87 -2.19 -8.94 -8.92
C LEU A 87 -2.94 -8.28 -10.06
N GLN A 88 -3.54 -7.12 -9.82
CA GLN A 88 -4.24 -6.36 -10.86
C GLN A 88 -3.27 -5.90 -11.95
N HIS A 89 -2.09 -5.43 -11.56
CA HIS A 89 -1.07 -5.00 -12.50
C HIS A 89 -0.57 -6.16 -13.36
N ALA A 90 -0.46 -7.35 -12.78
CA ALA A 90 -0.05 -8.56 -13.52
C ALA A 90 -1.17 -9.14 -14.37
N GLY A 91 -2.39 -8.62 -14.26
CA GLY A 91 -3.54 -9.15 -15.00
C GLY A 91 -4.15 -10.39 -14.40
N ILE A 92 -3.85 -10.68 -13.12
CA ILE A 92 -4.41 -11.83 -12.41
C ILE A 92 -5.65 -11.36 -11.64
N GLU A 93 -6.82 -11.80 -12.06
CA GLU A 93 -8.08 -11.36 -11.47
C GLU A 93 -8.57 -12.27 -10.36
N ASP A 94 -8.31 -13.56 -10.47
CA ASP A 94 -8.77 -14.56 -9.52
C ASP A 94 -7.59 -15.28 -8.90
N VAL A 95 -7.40 -15.07 -7.61
CA VAL A 95 -6.29 -15.65 -6.86
C VAL A 95 -6.71 -16.87 -6.05
N THR A 96 -7.96 -17.28 -6.14
CA THR A 96 -8.41 -18.46 -5.41
C THR A 96 -7.90 -19.75 -6.01
N GLY A 97 -7.27 -19.68 -7.16
CA GLY A 97 -6.63 -20.84 -7.78
C GLY A 97 -7.58 -21.84 -8.38
N LYS A 98 -8.75 -21.43 -8.66
CA LYS A 98 -9.76 -22.31 -9.25
C LYS A 98 -9.73 -22.27 -10.75
#